data_1571ac22142cd513757360d26e001dd3
#
_entry.id   1571ac22142cd513757360d26e001dd3
#
_cell.length_a   1.000
_cell.length_b   1.000
_cell.length_c   1.000
_cell.angle_alpha   90.00
_cell.angle_beta   90.00
_cell.angle_gamma   90.00
#
_symmetry.space_group_name_H-M   'P 1'
#
loop_
_entity.id
_entity.type
_entity.pdbx_description
1 polymer ?
#
loop_
_entity_poly.entity_id
_entity_poly.type
_entity_poly.pdbx_seq_one_letter_code
_entity_poly.pdbx_strand_id
1 'polypeptide(L)'
;MTTIWLGIGMALAGIVMIGPLPWAMAIAAMTLPMAATMVLAVGADPITLPVLTTLAFCLRHAMTLVTKPQREVFLSLVAREWPLVVLVGYALVSGVFFPRLFAGMTVVPAQDMARDGFAILGPNLVSFPQMAYFLVGAYFYIALRQSILRVGPMPLVIGGVIQALAFGGMGFLQAILGLVGVQFPVDWLVTNTQYALLATVETAGFVRVTAGFVEASAWAGWAAGPLAFCYALFINRVAALPALVLGGAIAAAMLLSTSSSAYAGLLVLSVIAVAHVLIDPSPARRLRALVVLGVGALVFGAVAGLILTAEPGQGFLGDLRMMLEEMTVRKQYSSSAIERGRMAEVGFQAGLDTFGLGAGFGTVRASGLIATLFGAIGLPGLILFIAFVAMAARILLVRPRTRQDAIRFAAGFAFVSAMGPLVVSGVGLDLTNMIWVYAAIARTEWSPVATSAGAAAPPRAPRPEPAPAGA
;
A
#
# COMPACT_ATOMS: atom_id res chain seq x y z
N MET A 1 -14.77 16.94 16.62
CA MET A 1 -13.56 16.21 16.14
C MET A 1 -13.06 16.68 14.78
N THR A 2 -13.92 16.97 13.82
CA THR A 2 -13.54 17.50 12.49
C THR A 2 -12.68 18.75 12.52
N THR A 3 -12.93 19.68 13.44
CA THR A 3 -12.14 20.93 13.58
C THR A 3 -10.68 20.67 14.00
N ILE A 4 -10.45 19.66 14.85
CA ILE A 4 -9.09 19.28 15.29
C ILE A 4 -8.32 18.69 14.11
N TRP A 5 -8.94 17.79 13.36
CA TRP A 5 -8.32 17.19 12.17
C TRP A 5 -8.10 18.20 11.04
N LEU A 6 -8.97 19.22 10.92
CA LEU A 6 -8.72 20.33 9.99
C LEU A 6 -7.43 21.07 10.38
N GLY A 7 -7.28 21.45 11.67
CA GLY A 7 -6.06 22.11 12.14
C GLY A 7 -4.80 21.29 11.93
N ILE A 8 -4.84 20.01 12.32
CA ILE A 8 -3.72 19.06 12.13
C ILE A 8 -3.41 18.90 10.64
N GLY A 9 -4.42 18.67 9.80
CA GLY A 9 -4.24 18.47 8.38
C GLY A 9 -3.63 19.67 7.68
N MET A 10 -4.11 20.88 8.00
CA MET A 10 -3.55 22.13 7.45
C MET A 10 -2.11 22.36 7.91
N ALA A 11 -1.79 22.07 9.17
CA ALA A 11 -0.43 22.16 9.69
C ALA A 11 0.51 21.18 8.98
N LEU A 12 0.10 19.91 8.84
CA LEU A 12 0.90 18.91 8.13
C LEU A 12 1.07 19.25 6.65
N ALA A 13 0.01 19.68 5.97
CA ALA A 13 0.09 20.15 4.59
C ALA A 13 1.02 21.37 4.44
N GLY A 14 0.98 22.31 5.39
CA GLY A 14 1.90 23.44 5.45
C GLY A 14 3.35 22.99 5.58
N ILE A 15 3.65 22.04 6.49
CA ILE A 15 5.00 21.48 6.65
C ILE A 15 5.44 20.76 5.36
N VAL A 16 4.54 20.04 4.72
CA VAL A 16 4.82 19.37 3.43
C VAL A 16 5.14 20.39 2.35
N MET A 17 4.43 21.51 2.29
CA MET A 17 4.62 22.55 1.28
C MET A 17 5.92 23.35 1.46
N ILE A 18 6.23 23.81 2.66
CA ILE A 18 7.30 24.78 2.91
C ILE A 18 8.46 24.24 3.76
N GLY A 19 8.27 23.15 4.49
CA GLY A 19 9.28 22.55 5.34
C GLY A 19 10.42 21.84 4.56
N PRO A 20 11.44 21.30 5.23
CA PRO A 20 12.50 20.53 4.59
C PRO A 20 11.97 19.32 3.80
N LEU A 21 12.56 19.02 2.64
CA LEU A 21 12.12 17.89 1.78
C LEU A 21 12.05 16.54 2.51
N PRO A 22 13.02 16.18 3.40
CA PRO A 22 12.91 14.94 4.17
C PRO A 22 11.64 14.85 5.02
N TRP A 23 11.24 15.93 5.68
CA TRP A 23 10.01 15.99 6.47
C TRP A 23 8.76 15.85 5.59
N ALA A 24 8.76 16.54 4.44
CA ALA A 24 7.66 16.42 3.48
C ALA A 24 7.45 14.96 3.02
N MET A 25 8.53 14.25 2.70
CA MET A 25 8.50 12.85 2.31
C MET A 25 8.01 11.95 3.47
N ALA A 26 8.53 12.16 4.68
CA ALA A 26 8.14 11.36 5.84
C ALA A 26 6.66 11.53 6.19
N ILE A 27 6.16 12.79 6.21
CA ILE A 27 4.75 13.11 6.49
C ILE A 27 3.85 12.52 5.40
N ALA A 28 4.19 12.71 4.13
CA ALA A 28 3.40 12.16 3.02
C ALA A 28 3.29 10.63 3.13
N ALA A 29 4.38 9.92 3.47
CA ALA A 29 4.32 8.48 3.70
C ALA A 29 3.52 8.13 4.96
N MET A 30 3.74 8.81 6.07
CA MET A 30 3.13 8.53 7.38
C MET A 30 1.60 8.65 7.35
N THR A 31 1.06 9.58 6.57
CA THR A 31 -0.38 9.87 6.54
C THR A 31 -1.19 8.96 5.62
N LEU A 32 -0.55 8.22 4.69
CA LEU A 32 -1.26 7.38 3.71
C LEU A 32 -2.29 6.40 4.30
N PRO A 33 -2.06 5.72 5.46
CA PRO A 33 -3.05 4.81 6.03
C PRO A 33 -4.27 5.51 6.63
N MET A 34 -4.26 6.83 6.79
CA MET A 34 -5.32 7.60 7.45
C MET A 34 -6.49 7.96 6.51
N ALA A 35 -6.85 7.04 5.59
CA ALA A 35 -7.93 7.27 4.62
C ALA A 35 -9.33 7.44 5.27
N ALA A 36 -9.51 6.92 6.49
CA ALA A 36 -10.72 7.12 7.29
C ALA A 36 -10.78 8.49 8.00
N THR A 37 -9.67 9.23 8.02
CA THR A 37 -9.59 10.53 8.71
C THR A 37 -9.92 11.66 7.74
N MET A 38 -11.13 12.20 7.85
CA MET A 38 -11.59 13.36 7.09
C MET A 38 -11.02 14.64 7.72
N VAL A 39 -10.48 15.50 6.89
CA VAL A 39 -9.95 16.83 7.27
C VAL A 39 -10.95 17.92 6.88
N LEU A 40 -11.53 17.83 5.70
CA LEU A 40 -12.43 18.80 5.13
C LEU A 40 -13.47 18.09 4.27
N ALA A 41 -14.68 18.65 4.17
CA ALA A 41 -15.69 18.23 3.21
C ALA A 41 -15.90 19.33 2.17
N VAL A 42 -15.91 18.96 0.88
CA VAL A 42 -16.26 19.86 -0.22
C VAL A 42 -17.54 19.32 -0.84
N GLY A 43 -18.66 19.92 -0.49
CA GLY A 43 -19.99 19.36 -0.79
C GLY A 43 -20.18 18.03 -0.05
N ALA A 44 -20.48 16.96 -0.79
CA ALA A 44 -20.63 15.61 -0.25
C ALA A 44 -19.30 14.83 -0.20
N ASP A 45 -18.23 15.33 -0.83
CA ASP A 45 -16.98 14.59 -0.97
C ASP A 45 -16.00 14.90 0.18
N PRO A 46 -15.56 13.89 0.93
CA PRO A 46 -14.59 14.07 2.01
C PRO A 46 -13.17 14.19 1.45
N ILE A 47 -12.46 15.25 1.84
CA ILE A 47 -11.00 15.35 1.67
C ILE A 47 -10.35 14.74 2.90
N THR A 48 -9.71 13.59 2.71
CA THR A 48 -9.03 12.87 3.77
C THR A 48 -7.60 13.37 3.96
N LEU A 49 -7.01 13.09 5.11
CA LEU A 49 -5.66 13.54 5.45
C LEU A 49 -4.60 13.10 4.42
N PRO A 50 -4.57 11.83 3.94
CA PRO A 50 -3.62 11.43 2.92
C PRO A 50 -3.83 12.16 1.58
N VAL A 51 -5.06 12.43 1.17
CA VAL A 51 -5.33 13.20 -0.05
C VAL A 51 -4.73 14.61 0.07
N LEU A 52 -4.99 15.30 1.17
CA LEU A 52 -4.47 16.66 1.39
C LEU A 52 -2.94 16.69 1.38
N THR A 53 -2.28 15.80 2.14
CA THR A 53 -0.81 15.80 2.26
C THR A 53 -0.13 15.34 0.96
N THR A 54 -0.73 14.40 0.22
CA THR A 54 -0.22 13.96 -1.09
C THR A 54 -0.36 15.06 -2.13
N LEU A 55 -1.51 15.76 -2.19
CA LEU A 55 -1.70 16.91 -3.08
C LEU A 55 -0.71 18.03 -2.77
N ALA A 56 -0.50 18.34 -1.48
CA ALA A 56 0.51 19.31 -1.05
C ALA A 56 1.92 18.91 -1.51
N PHE A 57 2.28 17.62 -1.37
CA PHE A 57 3.56 17.10 -1.84
C PHE A 57 3.71 17.20 -3.37
N CYS A 58 2.67 16.82 -4.11
CA CYS A 58 2.65 16.92 -5.57
C CYS A 58 2.78 18.37 -6.05
N LEU A 59 2.06 19.30 -5.43
CA LEU A 59 2.12 20.73 -5.76
C LEU A 59 3.50 21.30 -5.47
N ARG A 60 4.06 21.03 -4.29
CA ARG A 60 5.44 21.38 -3.97
C ARG A 60 6.43 20.86 -5.01
N HIS A 61 6.31 19.58 -5.37
CA HIS A 61 7.19 18.99 -6.38
C HIS A 61 7.02 19.69 -7.74
N ALA A 62 5.79 19.95 -8.17
CA ALA A 62 5.49 20.65 -9.42
C ALA A 62 6.18 22.01 -9.48
N MET A 63 6.20 22.77 -8.37
CA MET A 63 6.92 24.05 -8.29
C MET A 63 8.43 23.89 -8.52
N THR A 64 9.03 22.74 -8.18
CA THR A 64 10.48 22.52 -8.45
C THR A 64 10.76 22.32 -9.93
N LEU A 65 9.77 21.92 -10.75
CA LEU A 65 9.93 21.66 -12.18
C LEU A 65 10.06 22.95 -13.02
N VAL A 66 9.87 24.11 -12.42
CA VAL A 66 10.17 25.42 -13.05
C VAL A 66 11.64 25.49 -13.46
N THR A 67 12.55 24.89 -12.68
CA THR A 67 13.96 24.86 -13.02
C THR A 67 14.28 23.79 -14.06
N LYS A 68 15.08 24.15 -15.09
CA LYS A 68 15.44 23.25 -16.20
C LYS A 68 16.06 21.92 -15.73
N PRO A 69 17.04 21.89 -14.80
CA PRO A 69 17.65 20.63 -14.37
C PRO A 69 16.63 19.66 -13.72
N GLN A 70 15.72 20.18 -12.89
CA GLN A 70 14.73 19.34 -12.23
C GLN A 70 13.70 18.77 -13.22
N ARG A 71 13.33 19.56 -14.21
CA ARG A 71 12.43 19.14 -15.29
C ARG A 71 13.06 18.05 -16.16
N GLU A 72 14.34 18.15 -16.51
CA GLU A 72 15.05 17.13 -17.28
C GLU A 72 15.13 15.79 -16.54
N VAL A 73 15.44 15.80 -15.24
CA VAL A 73 15.41 14.59 -14.40
C VAL A 73 14.00 14.01 -14.36
N PHE A 74 12.98 14.84 -14.15
CA PHE A 74 11.59 14.39 -14.15
C PHE A 74 11.22 13.70 -15.46
N LEU A 75 11.50 14.34 -16.60
CA LEU A 75 11.18 13.76 -17.92
C LEU A 75 11.93 12.45 -18.18
N SER A 76 13.17 12.35 -17.70
CA SER A 76 13.94 11.09 -17.80
C SER A 76 13.32 9.97 -16.98
N LEU A 77 12.78 10.28 -15.79
CA LEU A 77 12.06 9.30 -14.96
C LEU A 77 10.73 8.89 -15.62
N VAL A 78 9.97 9.86 -16.15
CA VAL A 78 8.72 9.59 -16.89
C VAL A 78 8.99 8.64 -18.08
N ALA A 79 10.03 8.89 -18.86
CA ALA A 79 10.40 8.03 -19.98
C ALA A 79 10.79 6.61 -19.55
N ARG A 80 11.45 6.45 -18.40
CA ARG A 80 11.83 5.13 -17.86
C ARG A 80 10.63 4.34 -17.30
N GLU A 81 9.54 5.01 -16.95
CA GLU A 81 8.31 4.40 -16.43
C GLU A 81 7.20 4.38 -17.50
N TRP A 82 7.58 4.20 -18.77
CA TRP A 82 6.68 4.22 -19.91
C TRP A 82 5.42 3.33 -19.76
N PRO A 83 5.46 2.11 -19.13
CA PRO A 83 4.23 1.33 -18.97
C PRO A 83 3.20 2.02 -18.09
N LEU A 84 3.65 2.67 -17.00
CA LEU A 84 2.77 3.44 -16.14
C LEU A 84 2.23 4.68 -16.85
N VAL A 85 3.07 5.38 -17.62
CA VAL A 85 2.68 6.57 -18.37
C VAL A 85 1.63 6.25 -19.43
N VAL A 86 1.86 5.16 -20.19
CA VAL A 86 0.89 4.68 -21.20
C VAL A 86 -0.39 4.20 -20.51
N LEU A 87 -0.29 3.49 -19.37
CA LEU A 87 -1.43 3.07 -18.59
C LEU A 87 -2.29 4.25 -18.13
N VAL A 88 -1.66 5.32 -17.60
CA VAL A 88 -2.37 6.54 -17.20
C VAL A 88 -3.05 7.19 -18.41
N GLY A 89 -2.33 7.35 -19.52
CA GLY A 89 -2.91 7.88 -20.77
C GLY A 89 -4.11 7.06 -21.24
N TYR A 90 -3.98 5.73 -21.26
CA TYR A 90 -5.06 4.81 -21.61
C TYR A 90 -6.24 4.90 -20.63
N ALA A 91 -5.99 4.98 -19.32
CA ALA A 91 -7.02 5.12 -18.31
C ALA A 91 -7.81 6.43 -18.49
N LEU A 92 -7.14 7.54 -18.79
CA LEU A 92 -7.80 8.83 -19.04
C LEU A 92 -8.65 8.78 -20.32
N VAL A 93 -8.09 8.26 -21.42
CA VAL A 93 -8.82 8.12 -22.68
C VAL A 93 -10.02 7.18 -22.52
N SER A 94 -9.81 5.99 -21.95
CA SER A 94 -10.90 5.02 -21.74
C SER A 94 -11.98 5.55 -20.81
N GLY A 95 -11.61 6.22 -19.70
CA GLY A 95 -12.59 6.78 -18.75
C GLY A 95 -13.49 7.86 -19.35
N VAL A 96 -12.98 8.62 -20.32
CA VAL A 96 -13.79 9.66 -21.01
C VAL A 96 -14.60 9.08 -22.15
N PHE A 97 -14.03 8.23 -22.99
CA PHE A 97 -14.66 7.83 -24.25
C PHE A 97 -15.44 6.52 -24.15
N PHE A 98 -14.97 5.50 -23.43
CA PHE A 98 -15.57 4.16 -23.44
C PHE A 98 -16.97 4.09 -22.82
N PRO A 99 -17.30 4.84 -21.73
CA PRO A 99 -18.67 4.86 -21.24
C PRO A 99 -19.68 5.40 -22.23
N ARG A 100 -19.22 6.18 -23.24
CA ARG A 100 -20.04 6.67 -24.34
C ARG A 100 -20.10 5.70 -25.50
N LEU A 101 -18.92 5.12 -25.84
CA LEU A 101 -18.77 4.18 -26.95
C LEU A 101 -19.54 2.87 -26.71
N PHE A 102 -19.51 2.36 -25.49
CA PHE A 102 -20.14 1.11 -25.08
C PHE A 102 -21.42 1.33 -24.26
N ALA A 103 -22.04 2.53 -24.35
CA ALA A 103 -23.26 2.85 -23.62
C ALA A 103 -24.36 1.82 -23.89
N GLY A 104 -24.95 1.27 -22.84
CA GLY A 104 -26.04 0.29 -22.93
C GLY A 104 -25.61 -1.15 -23.22
N MET A 105 -24.35 -1.41 -23.50
CA MET A 105 -23.89 -2.75 -23.91
C MET A 105 -23.71 -3.73 -22.73
N THR A 106 -23.48 -3.22 -21.52
CA THR A 106 -23.20 -4.04 -20.34
C THR A 106 -23.71 -3.41 -19.07
N VAL A 107 -23.80 -4.23 -18.01
CA VAL A 107 -24.07 -3.77 -16.65
C VAL A 107 -22.73 -3.67 -15.91
N VAL A 108 -22.59 -2.64 -15.09
CA VAL A 108 -21.38 -2.43 -14.26
C VAL A 108 -21.76 -2.31 -12.79
N PRO A 109 -20.90 -2.73 -11.85
CA PRO A 109 -21.10 -2.40 -10.44
C PRO A 109 -21.10 -0.88 -10.28
N ALA A 110 -22.20 -0.33 -9.81
CA ALA A 110 -22.38 1.12 -9.68
C ALA A 110 -21.46 1.69 -8.60
N GLN A 111 -20.90 2.86 -8.88
CA GLN A 111 -20.12 3.58 -7.85
C GLN A 111 -21.01 4.40 -6.91
N ASP A 112 -22.25 4.65 -7.31
CA ASP A 112 -23.25 5.36 -6.51
C ASP A 112 -23.97 4.36 -5.60
N MET A 113 -23.70 4.46 -4.30
CA MET A 113 -24.35 3.62 -3.28
C MET A 113 -25.86 3.83 -3.16
N ALA A 114 -26.43 4.87 -3.77
CA ALA A 114 -27.87 5.13 -3.79
C ALA A 114 -28.63 4.24 -4.78
N ARG A 115 -27.93 3.48 -5.64
CA ARG A 115 -28.50 2.51 -6.58
C ARG A 115 -28.14 1.10 -6.15
N ASP A 116 -29.02 0.13 -6.44
CA ASP A 116 -28.93 -1.30 -6.04
C ASP A 116 -27.65 -2.06 -6.43
N GLY A 117 -26.51 -1.39 -6.35
CA GLY A 117 -25.18 -1.97 -6.59
C GLY A 117 -24.82 -2.18 -8.06
N PHE A 118 -25.76 -2.09 -9.01
CA PHE A 118 -25.52 -2.31 -10.45
C PHE A 118 -26.26 -1.26 -11.30
N ALA A 119 -25.61 -0.84 -12.40
CA ALA A 119 -26.16 0.10 -13.35
C ALA A 119 -25.80 -0.28 -14.78
N ILE A 120 -26.65 0.10 -15.74
CA ILE A 120 -26.30 -0.02 -17.16
C ILE A 120 -25.18 0.98 -17.45
N LEU A 121 -24.17 0.53 -18.19
CA LEU A 121 -23.00 1.34 -18.56
C LEU A 121 -23.48 2.59 -19.34
N GLY A 122 -23.00 3.73 -18.92
CA GLY A 122 -23.23 5.01 -19.57
C GLY A 122 -22.32 6.10 -19.02
N PRO A 123 -22.29 7.27 -19.66
CA PRO A 123 -21.53 8.41 -19.19
C PRO A 123 -21.98 8.82 -17.79
N ASN A 124 -21.03 8.92 -16.86
CA ASN A 124 -21.30 9.43 -15.54
C ASN A 124 -20.13 10.32 -15.06
N LEU A 125 -20.40 11.22 -14.11
CA LEU A 125 -19.37 12.13 -13.56
C LEU A 125 -18.53 11.48 -12.46
N VAL A 126 -18.95 10.37 -11.88
CA VAL A 126 -18.31 9.71 -10.75
C VAL A 126 -16.96 9.09 -11.15
N SER A 127 -16.74 8.79 -12.44
CA SER A 127 -15.47 8.30 -12.96
C SER A 127 -14.34 9.34 -12.92
N PHE A 128 -14.65 10.64 -12.98
CA PHE A 128 -13.63 11.71 -13.00
C PHE A 128 -12.79 11.79 -11.73
N PRO A 129 -13.33 11.75 -10.50
CA PRO A 129 -12.53 11.64 -9.29
C PRO A 129 -11.59 10.47 -9.29
N GLN A 130 -12.00 9.30 -9.79
CA GLN A 130 -11.16 8.10 -9.84
C GLN A 130 -9.98 8.28 -10.81
N MET A 131 -10.24 8.87 -11.98
CA MET A 131 -9.16 9.23 -12.93
C MET A 131 -8.18 10.23 -12.31
N ALA A 132 -8.70 11.25 -11.60
CA ALA A 132 -7.87 12.23 -10.92
C ALA A 132 -7.00 11.58 -9.82
N TYR A 133 -7.56 10.72 -8.99
CA TYR A 133 -6.81 10.00 -7.96
C TYR A 133 -5.71 9.11 -8.56
N PHE A 134 -6.01 8.42 -9.65
CA PHE A 134 -5.00 7.59 -10.32
C PHE A 134 -3.88 8.43 -10.94
N LEU A 135 -4.22 9.53 -11.63
CA LEU A 135 -3.25 10.46 -12.21
C LEU A 135 -2.34 11.07 -11.13
N VAL A 136 -2.93 11.54 -10.03
CA VAL A 136 -2.17 12.11 -8.90
C VAL A 136 -1.32 11.05 -8.22
N GLY A 137 -1.80 9.81 -8.07
CA GLY A 137 -1.03 8.69 -7.53
C GLY A 137 0.19 8.35 -8.39
N ALA A 138 0.03 8.28 -9.71
CA ALA A 138 1.11 8.06 -10.65
C ALA A 138 2.12 9.23 -10.64
N TYR A 139 1.63 10.47 -10.59
CA TYR A 139 2.50 11.65 -10.46
C TYR A 139 3.26 11.64 -9.12
N PHE A 140 2.58 11.32 -8.01
CA PHE A 140 3.18 11.16 -6.68
C PHE A 140 4.32 10.15 -6.69
N TYR A 141 4.11 9.00 -7.32
CA TYR A 141 5.16 7.99 -7.49
C TYR A 141 6.42 8.55 -8.18
N ILE A 142 6.28 9.27 -9.29
CA ILE A 142 7.42 9.88 -10.00
C ILE A 142 8.08 10.97 -9.15
N ALA A 143 7.26 11.80 -8.48
CA ALA A 143 7.73 12.84 -7.57
C ALA A 143 8.54 12.28 -6.38
N LEU A 144 8.09 11.16 -5.80
CA LEU A 144 8.83 10.44 -4.76
C LEU A 144 10.17 9.93 -5.29
N ARG A 145 10.20 9.33 -6.49
CA ARG A 145 11.44 8.85 -7.09
C ARG A 145 12.46 9.98 -7.29
N GLN A 146 12.01 11.11 -7.82
CA GLN A 146 12.89 12.27 -7.97
C GLN A 146 13.38 12.80 -6.62
N SER A 147 12.51 12.79 -5.60
CA SER A 147 12.88 13.21 -4.24
C SER A 147 13.89 12.24 -3.59
N ILE A 148 13.73 10.91 -3.81
CA ILE A 148 14.71 9.92 -3.36
C ILE A 148 16.10 10.15 -3.99
N LEU A 149 16.16 10.52 -5.27
CA LEU A 149 17.45 10.84 -5.92
C LEU A 149 18.16 12.04 -5.26
N ARG A 150 17.41 12.95 -4.62
CA ARG A 150 17.95 14.15 -3.96
C ARG A 150 18.40 13.91 -2.52
N VAL A 151 17.58 13.19 -1.72
CA VAL A 151 17.79 13.09 -0.25
C VAL A 151 17.82 11.65 0.26
N GLY A 152 17.70 10.67 -0.63
CA GLY A 152 17.66 9.26 -0.29
C GLY A 152 16.29 8.76 0.16
N PRO A 153 16.13 7.44 0.38
CA PRO A 153 14.88 6.80 0.74
C PRO A 153 14.54 6.88 2.24
N MET A 154 15.51 7.23 3.10
CA MET A 154 15.34 7.15 4.57
C MET A 154 14.15 7.94 5.11
N PRO A 155 13.80 9.13 4.63
CA PRO A 155 12.61 9.84 5.09
C PRO A 155 11.33 9.04 4.89
N LEU A 156 11.17 8.36 3.74
CA LEU A 156 10.01 7.49 3.47
C LEU A 156 10.02 6.26 4.38
N VAL A 157 11.18 5.68 4.64
CA VAL A 157 11.33 4.55 5.57
C VAL A 157 10.93 4.97 6.98
N ILE A 158 11.37 6.15 7.45
CA ILE A 158 10.98 6.69 8.76
C ILE A 158 9.47 6.90 8.84
N GLY A 159 8.86 7.55 7.85
CA GLY A 159 7.40 7.68 7.77
C GLY A 159 6.68 6.33 7.77
N GLY A 160 7.22 5.34 7.05
CA GLY A 160 6.73 3.96 7.02
C GLY A 160 6.87 3.24 8.37
N VAL A 161 7.94 3.46 9.11
CA VAL A 161 8.12 2.89 10.46
C VAL A 161 7.16 3.53 11.46
N ILE A 162 6.99 4.86 11.42
CA ILE A 162 6.05 5.56 12.30
C ILE A 162 4.63 5.05 12.09
N GLN A 163 4.17 4.93 10.85
CA GLN A 163 2.84 4.39 10.56
C GLN A 163 2.71 2.91 10.98
N ALA A 164 3.77 2.09 10.77
CA ALA A 164 3.75 0.69 11.15
C ALA A 164 3.69 0.51 12.69
N LEU A 165 4.38 1.35 13.45
CA LEU A 165 4.28 1.40 14.90
C LEU A 165 2.89 1.87 15.35
N ALA A 166 2.35 2.92 14.74
CA ALA A 166 1.04 3.45 15.08
C ALA A 166 -0.08 2.46 14.74
N PHE A 167 -0.24 2.11 13.47
CA PHE A 167 -1.38 1.30 13.01
C PHE A 167 -1.17 -0.21 13.21
N GLY A 168 0.07 -0.70 13.15
CA GLY A 168 0.41 -2.07 13.53
C GLY A 168 0.28 -2.29 15.03
N GLY A 169 0.78 -1.33 15.83
CA GLY A 169 0.63 -1.34 17.29
C GLY A 169 -0.82 -1.21 17.75
N MET A 170 -1.61 -0.30 17.17
CA MET A 170 -3.06 -0.21 17.41
C MET A 170 -3.78 -1.50 17.05
N GLY A 171 -3.46 -2.08 15.90
CA GLY A 171 -4.05 -3.36 15.49
C GLY A 171 -3.72 -4.49 16.46
N PHE A 172 -2.49 -4.55 16.93
CA PHE A 172 -2.07 -5.53 17.93
C PHE A 172 -2.78 -5.31 19.29
N LEU A 173 -2.84 -4.07 19.77
CA LEU A 173 -3.57 -3.74 21.01
C LEU A 173 -5.07 -4.03 20.88
N GLN A 174 -5.69 -3.65 19.77
CA GLN A 174 -7.10 -3.93 19.51
C GLN A 174 -7.37 -5.46 19.48
N ALA A 175 -6.47 -6.24 18.86
CA ALA A 175 -6.58 -7.68 18.85
C ALA A 175 -6.50 -8.28 20.25
N ILE A 176 -5.49 -7.89 21.06
CA ILE A 176 -5.30 -8.41 22.42
C ILE A 176 -6.47 -8.00 23.34
N LEU A 177 -6.87 -6.73 23.31
CA LEU A 177 -7.99 -6.24 24.13
C LEU A 177 -9.31 -6.89 23.72
N GLY A 178 -9.50 -7.12 22.41
CA GLY A 178 -10.66 -7.83 21.89
C GLY A 178 -10.79 -9.28 22.43
N LEU A 179 -9.66 -9.96 22.70
CA LEU A 179 -9.68 -11.30 23.32
C LEU A 179 -10.24 -11.28 24.77
N VAL A 180 -10.14 -10.17 25.47
CA VAL A 180 -10.69 -10.01 26.84
C VAL A 180 -11.99 -9.19 26.85
N GLY A 181 -12.61 -8.96 25.68
CA GLY A 181 -13.89 -8.27 25.56
C GLY A 181 -13.80 -6.74 25.73
N VAL A 182 -12.58 -6.16 25.69
CA VAL A 182 -12.37 -4.72 25.83
C VAL A 182 -12.25 -4.08 24.45
N GLN A 183 -13.08 -3.07 24.18
CA GLN A 183 -13.01 -2.30 22.94
C GLN A 183 -11.91 -1.24 23.02
N PHE A 184 -11.00 -1.25 22.04
CA PHE A 184 -9.99 -0.20 21.90
C PHE A 184 -10.59 0.95 21.07
N PRO A 185 -10.62 2.20 21.61
CA PRO A 185 -11.24 3.32 20.94
C PRO A 185 -10.44 3.76 19.71
N VAL A 186 -11.03 3.65 18.52
CA VAL A 186 -10.46 4.11 17.25
C VAL A 186 -11.30 5.21 16.59
N ASP A 187 -12.45 5.56 17.17
CA ASP A 187 -13.45 6.48 16.60
C ASP A 187 -12.90 7.88 16.33
N TRP A 188 -11.89 8.29 17.08
CA TRP A 188 -11.23 9.58 16.90
C TRP A 188 -10.43 9.67 15.58
N LEU A 189 -10.06 8.52 14.98
CA LEU A 189 -9.42 8.42 13.66
C LEU A 189 -10.44 8.28 12.53
N VAL A 190 -11.59 7.64 12.80
CA VAL A 190 -12.62 7.37 11.82
C VAL A 190 -13.63 8.52 11.80
N THR A 191 -13.24 9.64 11.21
CA THR A 191 -14.07 10.85 11.15
C THR A 191 -14.85 11.00 9.83
N ASN A 192 -14.56 10.16 8.84
CA ASN A 192 -15.31 10.10 7.59
C ASN A 192 -16.59 9.29 7.79
N THR A 193 -17.72 9.99 7.95
CA THR A 193 -19.03 9.40 8.24
C THR A 193 -19.58 8.51 7.12
N GLN A 194 -19.10 8.63 5.89
CA GLN A 194 -19.48 7.74 4.80
C GLN A 194 -19.00 6.30 5.00
N TYR A 195 -17.96 6.10 5.82
CA TYR A 195 -17.37 4.80 6.12
C TYR A 195 -17.60 4.31 7.54
N ALA A 196 -18.12 5.16 8.45
CA ALA A 196 -18.25 4.83 9.88
C ALA A 196 -19.09 3.59 10.17
N LEU A 197 -20.02 3.24 9.30
CA LEU A 197 -20.94 2.10 9.47
C LEU A 197 -20.25 0.72 9.42
N LEU A 198 -19.04 0.61 8.86
CA LEU A 198 -18.31 -0.65 8.71
C LEU A 198 -17.25 -0.90 9.80
N ALA A 199 -16.93 0.12 10.59
CA ALA A 199 -15.87 0.04 11.60
C ALA A 199 -16.24 -0.79 12.84
N THR A 200 -17.54 -0.97 13.14
CA THR A 200 -18.06 -1.61 14.37
C THR A 200 -18.64 -3.01 14.16
N VAL A 201 -18.37 -3.63 13.00
CA VAL A 201 -18.93 -4.97 12.71
C VAL A 201 -18.23 -6.03 13.55
N GLU A 202 -19.02 -6.76 14.37
CA GLU A 202 -18.58 -7.94 15.08
C GLU A 202 -18.76 -9.21 14.24
N THR A 203 -17.89 -10.18 14.47
CA THR A 203 -18.00 -11.51 13.86
C THR A 203 -17.92 -12.57 14.96
N ALA A 204 -18.99 -13.33 15.14
CA ALA A 204 -19.11 -14.36 16.19
C ALA A 204 -18.77 -13.82 17.61
N GLY A 205 -19.19 -12.60 17.93
CA GLY A 205 -18.93 -11.96 19.23
C GLY A 205 -17.52 -11.34 19.39
N PHE A 206 -16.66 -11.45 18.38
CA PHE A 206 -15.35 -10.83 18.40
C PHE A 206 -15.33 -9.51 17.63
N VAL A 207 -14.78 -8.48 18.25
CA VAL A 207 -14.55 -7.17 17.59
C VAL A 207 -13.48 -7.33 16.53
N ARG A 208 -13.78 -6.90 15.29
CA ARG A 208 -12.83 -6.97 14.18
C ARG A 208 -11.75 -5.92 14.32
N VAL A 209 -10.50 -6.30 14.05
CA VAL A 209 -9.35 -5.38 14.08
C VAL A 209 -9.42 -4.43 12.89
N THR A 210 -9.65 -3.16 13.16
CA THR A 210 -9.69 -2.08 12.15
C THR A 210 -8.55 -1.09 12.30
N ALA A 211 -7.99 -0.93 13.51
CA ALA A 211 -6.89 -0.02 13.84
C ALA A 211 -7.07 1.41 13.27
N GLY A 212 -8.30 1.91 13.23
CA GLY A 212 -8.61 3.23 12.67
C GLY A 212 -8.79 3.27 11.14
N PHE A 213 -8.81 2.13 10.47
CA PHE A 213 -9.25 2.03 9.08
C PHE A 213 -10.78 1.88 9.01
N VAL A 214 -11.33 2.13 7.82
CA VAL A 214 -12.79 2.02 7.57
C VAL A 214 -13.34 0.62 7.82
N GLU A 215 -12.54 -0.41 7.60
CA GLU A 215 -12.89 -1.81 7.81
C GLU A 215 -11.65 -2.68 8.05
N ALA A 216 -11.86 -3.86 8.63
CA ALA A 216 -10.79 -4.80 8.94
C ALA A 216 -10.05 -5.30 7.68
N SER A 217 -10.71 -5.41 6.54
CA SER A 217 -10.09 -5.81 5.27
C SER A 217 -9.14 -4.73 4.73
N ALA A 218 -9.46 -3.45 4.91
CA ALA A 218 -8.61 -2.33 4.54
C ALA A 218 -7.33 -2.27 5.39
N TRP A 219 -7.47 -2.44 6.73
CA TRP A 219 -6.32 -2.56 7.62
C TRP A 219 -5.43 -3.75 7.26
N ALA A 220 -6.02 -4.92 7.03
CA ALA A 220 -5.30 -6.12 6.64
C ALA A 220 -4.56 -5.95 5.30
N GLY A 221 -5.18 -5.27 4.35
CA GLY A 221 -4.58 -4.93 3.06
C GLY A 221 -3.35 -4.03 3.22
N TRP A 222 -3.44 -3.04 4.10
CA TRP A 222 -2.29 -2.21 4.45
C TRP A 222 -1.22 -3.00 5.20
N ALA A 223 -1.58 -3.81 6.20
CA ALA A 223 -0.66 -4.51 7.10
C ALA A 223 0.27 -5.50 6.37
N ALA A 224 -0.16 -6.08 5.26
CA ALA A 224 0.63 -7.00 4.46
C ALA A 224 1.94 -6.37 3.94
N GLY A 225 1.91 -5.09 3.56
CA GLY A 225 3.10 -4.36 3.12
C GLY A 225 4.15 -4.16 4.21
N PRO A 226 3.84 -3.53 5.35
CA PRO A 226 4.76 -3.38 6.48
C PRO A 226 5.28 -4.70 7.02
N LEU A 227 4.44 -5.73 7.11
CA LEU A 227 4.88 -7.07 7.52
C LEU A 227 5.95 -7.63 6.58
N ALA A 228 5.71 -7.56 5.28
CA ALA A 228 6.65 -8.03 4.26
C ALA A 228 7.95 -7.21 4.26
N PHE A 229 7.85 -5.89 4.49
CA PHE A 229 9.00 -5.01 4.64
C PHE A 229 9.86 -5.42 5.85
N CYS A 230 9.23 -5.65 7.00
CA CYS A 230 9.90 -6.14 8.21
C CYS A 230 10.56 -7.50 8.00
N TYR A 231 9.86 -8.46 7.37
CA TYR A 231 10.43 -9.75 7.01
C TYR A 231 11.71 -9.60 6.17
N ALA A 232 11.66 -8.80 5.12
CA ALA A 232 12.79 -8.59 4.22
C ALA A 232 13.95 -7.87 4.90
N LEU A 233 13.71 -6.91 5.80
CA LEU A 233 14.75 -6.29 6.63
C LEU A 233 15.40 -7.30 7.56
N PHE A 234 14.61 -8.16 8.21
CA PHE A 234 15.10 -9.20 9.11
C PHE A 234 16.05 -10.17 8.40
N ILE A 235 15.65 -10.74 7.26
CA ILE A 235 16.50 -11.71 6.52
C ILE A 235 17.81 -11.07 6.01
N ASN A 236 17.81 -9.76 5.75
CA ASN A 236 18.99 -9.01 5.33
C ASN A 236 19.79 -8.38 6.50
N ARG A 237 19.43 -8.64 7.76
CA ARG A 237 20.07 -8.10 8.98
C ARG A 237 20.07 -6.57 9.06
N VAL A 238 19.09 -5.91 8.45
CA VAL A 238 18.89 -4.47 8.58
C VAL A 238 17.89 -4.25 9.70
N ALA A 239 18.33 -3.69 10.83
CA ALA A 239 17.50 -3.52 12.04
C ALA A 239 16.72 -4.79 12.41
N ALA A 240 17.42 -5.95 12.47
CA ALA A 240 16.79 -7.28 12.52
C ALA A 240 15.86 -7.46 13.73
N LEU A 241 16.28 -7.06 14.95
CA LEU A 241 15.43 -7.23 16.14
C LEU A 241 14.18 -6.31 16.10
N PRO A 242 14.28 -4.99 15.84
CA PRO A 242 13.10 -4.16 15.65
C PRO A 242 12.16 -4.66 14.56
N ALA A 243 12.71 -5.12 13.44
CA ALA A 243 11.91 -5.66 12.33
C ALA A 243 11.19 -6.96 12.73
N LEU A 244 11.84 -7.84 13.49
CA LEU A 244 11.22 -9.07 13.99
C LEU A 244 10.09 -8.78 14.97
N VAL A 245 10.32 -7.87 15.92
CA VAL A 245 9.31 -7.51 16.94
C VAL A 245 8.10 -6.85 16.31
N LEU A 246 8.32 -5.83 15.47
CA LEU A 246 7.23 -5.12 14.79
C LEU A 246 6.49 -6.03 13.81
N GLY A 247 7.24 -6.80 13.00
CA GLY A 247 6.64 -7.76 12.07
C GLY A 247 5.85 -8.85 12.81
N GLY A 248 6.37 -9.36 13.93
CA GLY A 248 5.68 -10.34 14.78
C GLY A 248 4.37 -9.80 15.36
N ALA A 249 4.37 -8.55 15.85
CA ALA A 249 3.16 -7.90 16.34
C ALA A 249 2.10 -7.72 15.24
N ILE A 250 2.53 -7.27 14.04
CA ILE A 250 1.62 -7.12 12.89
C ILE A 250 1.09 -8.49 12.45
N ALA A 251 1.93 -9.52 12.37
CA ALA A 251 1.52 -10.88 11.99
C ALA A 251 0.49 -11.45 12.99
N ALA A 252 0.73 -11.29 14.30
CA ALA A 252 -0.20 -11.72 15.34
C ALA A 252 -1.54 -10.98 15.22
N ALA A 253 -1.53 -9.66 15.01
CA ALA A 253 -2.73 -8.88 14.79
C ALA A 253 -3.49 -9.32 13.52
N MET A 254 -2.78 -9.64 12.43
CA MET A 254 -3.39 -10.16 11.19
C MET A 254 -4.05 -11.52 11.41
N LEU A 255 -3.42 -12.44 12.16
CA LEU A 255 -3.99 -13.73 12.51
C LEU A 255 -5.28 -13.60 13.34
N LEU A 256 -5.30 -12.63 14.27
CA LEU A 256 -6.44 -12.36 15.16
C LEU A 256 -7.49 -11.42 14.54
N SER A 257 -7.26 -10.86 13.36
CA SER A 257 -8.10 -9.79 12.80
C SER A 257 -9.46 -10.23 12.28
N THR A 258 -9.74 -11.52 12.24
CA THR A 258 -11.00 -12.07 11.68
C THR A 258 -11.28 -11.60 10.24
N SER A 259 -10.23 -11.27 9.48
CA SER A 259 -10.34 -10.79 8.10
C SER A 259 -9.75 -11.77 7.09
N SER A 260 -10.56 -12.21 6.12
CA SER A 260 -10.04 -13.05 5.02
C SER A 260 -8.94 -12.37 4.18
N SER A 261 -8.98 -11.05 4.08
CA SER A 261 -7.92 -10.29 3.42
C SER A 261 -6.58 -10.38 4.17
N ALA A 262 -6.61 -10.52 5.52
CA ALA A 262 -5.42 -10.77 6.31
C ALA A 262 -4.81 -12.13 6.00
N TYR A 263 -5.63 -13.17 5.98
CA TYR A 263 -5.17 -14.52 5.65
C TYR A 263 -4.67 -14.64 4.21
N ALA A 264 -5.33 -13.97 3.26
CA ALA A 264 -4.84 -13.86 1.90
C ALA A 264 -3.48 -13.15 1.82
N GLY A 265 -3.30 -12.06 2.56
CA GLY A 265 -2.04 -11.34 2.66
C GLY A 265 -0.91 -12.20 3.26
N LEU A 266 -1.18 -12.93 4.34
CA LEU A 266 -0.24 -13.87 4.95
C LEU A 266 0.13 -15.01 4.00
N LEU A 267 -0.85 -15.57 3.29
CA LEU A 267 -0.62 -16.62 2.30
C LEU A 267 0.28 -16.14 1.16
N VAL A 268 -0.04 -14.99 0.56
CA VAL A 268 0.76 -14.41 -0.52
C VAL A 268 2.18 -14.11 -0.05
N LEU A 269 2.34 -13.52 1.15
CA LEU A 269 3.66 -13.31 1.74
C LEU A 269 4.42 -14.62 1.92
N SER A 270 3.76 -15.67 2.42
CA SER A 270 4.37 -16.99 2.61
C SER A 270 4.81 -17.61 1.29
N VAL A 271 3.98 -17.54 0.25
CA VAL A 271 4.32 -18.02 -1.11
C VAL A 271 5.54 -17.29 -1.67
N ILE A 272 5.55 -15.95 -1.58
CA ILE A 272 6.68 -15.15 -2.05
C ILE A 272 7.94 -15.44 -1.24
N ALA A 273 7.82 -15.61 0.08
CA ALA A 273 8.94 -15.94 0.95
C ALA A 273 9.52 -17.32 0.65
N VAL A 274 8.67 -18.33 0.41
CA VAL A 274 9.09 -19.67 -0.03
C VAL A 274 9.77 -19.60 -1.40
N ALA A 275 9.17 -18.93 -2.38
CA ALA A 275 9.77 -18.73 -3.69
C ALA A 275 11.16 -18.07 -3.57
N HIS A 276 11.28 -17.04 -2.71
CA HIS A 276 12.56 -16.40 -2.46
C HIS A 276 13.60 -17.37 -1.86
N VAL A 277 13.20 -18.20 -0.88
CA VAL A 277 14.08 -19.22 -0.30
C VAL A 277 14.63 -20.18 -1.36
N LEU A 278 13.79 -20.57 -2.32
CA LEU A 278 14.19 -21.51 -3.37
C LEU A 278 15.20 -20.90 -4.35
N ILE A 279 15.10 -19.60 -4.66
CA ILE A 279 15.95 -18.91 -5.65
C ILE A 279 17.13 -18.16 -5.03
N ASP A 280 17.14 -17.87 -3.72
CA ASP A 280 18.21 -17.10 -3.09
C ASP A 280 19.50 -17.95 -2.98
N PRO A 281 20.61 -17.51 -3.58
CA PRO A 281 21.88 -18.24 -3.51
C PRO A 281 22.58 -18.14 -2.14
N SER A 282 22.10 -17.28 -1.21
CA SER A 282 22.76 -17.07 0.09
C SER A 282 22.28 -18.07 1.16
N PRO A 283 23.12 -19.04 1.60
CA PRO A 283 22.72 -20.01 2.62
C PRO A 283 22.27 -19.35 3.94
N ALA A 284 22.93 -18.27 4.34
CA ALA A 284 22.62 -17.57 5.58
C ALA A 284 21.28 -16.82 5.52
N ARG A 285 20.86 -16.30 4.37
CA ARG A 285 19.53 -15.70 4.20
C ARG A 285 18.46 -16.78 4.10
N ARG A 286 18.72 -17.84 3.34
CA ARG A 286 17.82 -19.01 3.28
C ARG A 286 17.52 -19.54 4.67
N LEU A 287 18.58 -19.76 5.49
CA LEU A 287 18.38 -20.26 6.85
C LEU A 287 17.51 -19.33 7.68
N ARG A 288 17.75 -18.01 7.65
CA ARG A 288 16.90 -17.04 8.39
C ARG A 288 15.46 -17.05 7.89
N ALA A 289 15.26 -17.10 6.60
CA ALA A 289 13.92 -17.17 6.01
C ALA A 289 13.20 -18.48 6.40
N LEU A 290 13.91 -19.63 6.35
CA LEU A 290 13.38 -20.92 6.80
C LEU A 290 13.05 -20.93 8.29
N VAL A 291 13.89 -20.31 9.13
CA VAL A 291 13.61 -20.18 10.57
C VAL A 291 12.32 -19.38 10.79
N VAL A 292 12.15 -18.22 10.14
CA VAL A 292 10.92 -17.43 10.29
C VAL A 292 9.70 -18.18 9.79
N LEU A 293 9.80 -18.80 8.62
CA LEU A 293 8.68 -19.58 8.04
C LEU A 293 8.38 -20.82 8.90
N GLY A 294 9.40 -21.52 9.37
CA GLY A 294 9.26 -22.70 10.22
C GLY A 294 8.66 -22.39 11.59
N VAL A 295 9.16 -21.34 12.25
CA VAL A 295 8.59 -20.85 13.52
C VAL A 295 7.17 -20.36 13.32
N GLY A 296 6.91 -19.60 12.26
CA GLY A 296 5.58 -19.14 11.91
C GLY A 296 4.61 -20.30 11.66
N ALA A 297 5.02 -21.30 10.88
CA ALA A 297 4.24 -22.50 10.62
C ALA A 297 3.99 -23.35 11.89
N LEU A 298 5.01 -23.48 12.75
CA LEU A 298 4.90 -24.19 14.03
C LEU A 298 3.90 -23.49 14.97
N VAL A 299 4.03 -22.17 15.15
CA VAL A 299 3.13 -21.39 16.00
C VAL A 299 1.72 -21.42 15.45
N PHE A 300 1.56 -21.19 14.14
CA PHE A 300 0.24 -21.25 13.50
C PHE A 300 -0.37 -22.66 13.62
N GLY A 301 0.40 -23.71 13.36
CA GLY A 301 -0.05 -25.10 13.47
C GLY A 301 -0.42 -25.48 14.91
N ALA A 302 0.35 -25.04 15.91
CA ALA A 302 0.06 -25.29 17.31
C ALA A 302 -1.22 -24.55 17.76
N VAL A 303 -1.38 -23.28 17.40
CA VAL A 303 -2.58 -22.49 17.72
C VAL A 303 -3.80 -23.06 16.99
N ALA A 304 -3.69 -23.38 15.71
CA ALA A 304 -4.76 -24.00 14.94
C ALA A 304 -5.14 -25.37 15.52
N GLY A 305 -4.15 -26.19 15.90
CA GLY A 305 -4.39 -27.49 16.55
C GLY A 305 -5.16 -27.35 17.86
N LEU A 306 -4.77 -26.41 18.73
CA LEU A 306 -5.46 -26.12 19.99
C LEU A 306 -6.92 -25.68 19.75
N ILE A 307 -7.14 -24.80 18.76
CA ILE A 307 -8.49 -24.30 18.42
C ILE A 307 -9.34 -25.44 17.84
N LEU A 308 -8.79 -26.25 16.94
CA LEU A 308 -9.53 -27.33 16.28
C LEU A 308 -9.88 -28.47 17.23
N THR A 309 -9.15 -28.69 18.31
CA THR A 309 -9.43 -29.70 19.35
C THR A 309 -10.43 -29.21 20.40
N ALA A 310 -10.70 -27.90 20.48
CA ALA A 310 -11.66 -27.34 21.41
C ALA A 310 -13.11 -27.70 21.00
N GLU A 311 -14.00 -27.89 21.96
CA GLU A 311 -15.42 -28.10 21.67
C GLU A 311 -16.09 -26.78 21.27
N PRO A 312 -16.85 -26.72 20.14
CA PRO A 312 -17.50 -25.50 19.70
C PRO A 312 -18.45 -24.93 20.77
N GLY A 313 -18.31 -23.62 21.05
CA GLY A 313 -19.16 -22.93 22.03
C GLY A 313 -18.84 -23.23 23.50
N GLN A 314 -17.77 -23.97 23.79
CA GLN A 314 -17.31 -24.20 25.16
C GLN A 314 -16.02 -23.43 25.45
N GLY A 315 -16.18 -22.28 26.13
CA GLY A 315 -15.06 -21.40 26.49
C GLY A 315 -14.38 -20.72 25.31
N PHE A 316 -13.38 -19.92 25.61
CA PHE A 316 -12.69 -19.05 24.65
C PHE A 316 -12.16 -19.78 23.39
N LEU A 317 -11.56 -20.95 23.53
CA LEU A 317 -11.05 -21.71 22.37
C LEU A 317 -12.17 -22.26 21.48
N GLY A 318 -13.31 -22.64 22.09
CA GLY A 318 -14.50 -23.09 21.35
C GLY A 318 -15.14 -21.94 20.56
N ASP A 319 -15.16 -20.73 21.13
CA ASP A 319 -15.65 -19.53 20.44
C ASP A 319 -14.72 -19.15 19.29
N LEU A 320 -13.39 -19.23 19.48
CA LEU A 320 -12.40 -19.04 18.41
C LEU A 320 -12.58 -20.08 17.29
N ARG A 321 -12.90 -21.33 17.63
CA ARG A 321 -13.19 -22.36 16.63
C ARG A 321 -14.42 -22.00 15.81
N MET A 322 -15.53 -21.64 16.46
CA MET A 322 -16.74 -21.20 15.76
C MET A 322 -16.46 -20.01 14.85
N MET A 323 -15.69 -19.03 15.33
CA MET A 323 -15.27 -17.88 14.53
C MET A 323 -14.46 -18.31 13.29
N LEU A 324 -13.48 -19.23 13.46
CA LEU A 324 -12.69 -19.73 12.32
C LEU A 324 -13.55 -20.51 11.32
N GLU A 325 -14.48 -21.34 11.78
CA GLU A 325 -15.41 -22.07 10.92
C GLU A 325 -16.30 -21.09 10.12
N GLU A 326 -16.80 -20.03 10.76
CA GLU A 326 -17.60 -19.01 10.09
C GLU A 326 -16.78 -18.23 9.06
N MET A 327 -15.51 -17.97 9.37
CA MET A 327 -14.61 -17.20 8.49
C MET A 327 -13.99 -18.00 7.35
N THR A 328 -14.01 -19.32 7.43
CA THR A 328 -13.43 -20.20 6.41
C THR A 328 -14.52 -20.99 5.68
N VAL A 329 -15.12 -21.95 6.33
CA VAL A 329 -16.08 -22.90 5.72
C VAL A 329 -17.42 -22.22 5.41
N ARG A 330 -17.96 -21.43 6.36
CA ARG A 330 -19.28 -20.80 6.19
C ARG A 330 -19.23 -19.48 5.44
N LYS A 331 -18.05 -18.88 5.31
CA LYS A 331 -17.91 -17.56 4.68
C LYS A 331 -18.37 -17.52 3.24
N GLN A 332 -18.17 -18.59 2.47
CA GLN A 332 -18.63 -18.65 1.08
C GLN A 332 -20.17 -18.51 0.95
N TYR A 333 -20.90 -18.79 2.01
CA TYR A 333 -22.37 -18.64 2.08
C TYR A 333 -22.79 -17.32 2.71
N SER A 334 -21.86 -16.48 3.16
CA SER A 334 -22.21 -15.17 3.70
C SER A 334 -22.69 -14.21 2.60
N SER A 335 -23.64 -13.34 2.94
CA SER A 335 -24.16 -12.31 2.02
C SER A 335 -23.03 -11.48 1.41
N SER A 336 -22.04 -11.11 2.21
CA SER A 336 -20.87 -10.35 1.76
C SER A 336 -19.98 -11.12 0.76
N ALA A 337 -19.84 -12.45 0.89
CA ALA A 337 -19.06 -13.23 -0.08
C ALA A 337 -19.81 -13.41 -1.39
N ILE A 338 -21.13 -13.66 -1.32
CA ILE A 338 -22.01 -13.77 -2.49
C ILE A 338 -22.02 -12.45 -3.27
N GLU A 339 -22.20 -11.33 -2.58
CA GLU A 339 -22.20 -10.01 -3.19
C GLU A 339 -20.86 -9.67 -3.87
N ARG A 340 -19.74 -9.94 -3.18
CA ARG A 340 -18.39 -9.75 -3.78
C ARG A 340 -18.16 -10.64 -4.99
N GLY A 341 -18.60 -11.91 -4.94
CA GLY A 341 -18.54 -12.82 -6.08
C GLY A 341 -19.31 -12.27 -7.26
N ARG A 342 -20.55 -11.81 -7.04
CA ARG A 342 -21.38 -11.19 -8.08
C ARG A 342 -20.77 -9.91 -8.64
N MET A 343 -20.22 -9.03 -7.78
CA MET A 343 -19.51 -7.82 -8.24
C MET A 343 -18.29 -8.17 -9.10
N ALA A 344 -17.52 -9.20 -8.73
CA ALA A 344 -16.38 -9.65 -9.51
C ALA A 344 -16.82 -10.22 -10.87
N GLU A 345 -17.84 -11.06 -10.89
CA GLU A 345 -18.42 -11.65 -12.11
C GLU A 345 -18.89 -10.57 -13.08
N VAL A 346 -19.69 -9.60 -12.59
CA VAL A 346 -20.17 -8.48 -13.41
C VAL A 346 -19.00 -7.62 -13.91
N GLY A 347 -17.96 -7.43 -13.09
CA GLY A 347 -16.74 -6.74 -13.53
C GLY A 347 -16.02 -7.47 -14.67
N PHE A 348 -15.87 -8.80 -14.58
CA PHE A 348 -15.31 -9.59 -15.67
C PHE A 348 -16.21 -9.56 -16.91
N GLN A 349 -17.53 -9.69 -16.74
CA GLN A 349 -18.49 -9.64 -17.85
C GLN A 349 -18.43 -8.29 -18.59
N ALA A 350 -18.32 -7.18 -17.84
CA ALA A 350 -18.18 -5.86 -18.46
C ALA A 350 -16.91 -5.76 -19.35
N GLY A 351 -15.81 -6.38 -18.94
CA GLY A 351 -14.61 -6.47 -19.77
C GLY A 351 -14.84 -7.29 -21.04
N LEU A 352 -15.56 -8.41 -20.96
CA LEU A 352 -15.89 -9.26 -22.11
C LEU A 352 -16.86 -8.57 -23.07
N ASP A 353 -17.95 -7.99 -22.57
CA ASP A 353 -18.97 -7.31 -23.38
C ASP A 353 -18.42 -6.11 -24.13
N THR A 354 -17.32 -5.54 -23.65
CA THR A 354 -16.59 -4.43 -24.29
C THR A 354 -15.40 -4.90 -25.12
N PHE A 355 -15.46 -6.14 -25.64
CA PHE A 355 -14.45 -6.75 -26.51
C PHE A 355 -13.03 -6.81 -25.89
N GLY A 356 -12.93 -6.91 -24.58
CA GLY A 356 -11.67 -6.90 -23.85
C GLY A 356 -10.99 -5.52 -23.75
N LEU A 357 -11.64 -4.43 -24.16
CA LEU A 357 -11.12 -3.08 -24.05
C LEU A 357 -11.44 -2.43 -22.69
N GLY A 358 -12.49 -2.93 -22.01
CA GLY A 358 -12.98 -2.39 -20.75
C GLY A 358 -14.07 -1.33 -20.92
N ALA A 359 -14.87 -1.14 -19.87
CA ALA A 359 -16.01 -0.22 -19.85
C ALA A 359 -15.63 1.27 -19.64
N GLY A 360 -14.34 1.53 -19.39
CA GLY A 360 -13.79 2.86 -19.08
C GLY A 360 -13.28 2.95 -17.63
N PHE A 361 -12.11 3.54 -17.45
CA PHE A 361 -11.52 3.71 -16.11
C PHE A 361 -12.44 4.53 -15.19
N GLY A 362 -12.65 4.03 -13.98
CA GLY A 362 -13.51 4.67 -12.99
C GLY A 362 -14.99 4.34 -13.10
N THR A 363 -15.43 3.55 -14.10
CA THR A 363 -16.85 3.15 -14.25
C THR A 363 -17.18 1.84 -13.56
N VAL A 364 -16.19 0.97 -13.39
CA VAL A 364 -16.34 -0.36 -12.79
C VAL A 364 -15.74 -0.38 -11.41
N ARG A 365 -16.54 -0.74 -10.42
CA ARG A 365 -16.10 -0.96 -9.02
C ARG A 365 -16.40 -2.41 -8.63
N ALA A 366 -15.66 -3.33 -9.23
CA ALA A 366 -15.77 -4.74 -8.90
C ALA A 366 -15.07 -5.08 -7.57
N SER A 367 -15.32 -6.26 -7.05
CA SER A 367 -14.56 -6.81 -5.94
C SER A 367 -13.35 -7.58 -6.47
N GLY A 368 -12.16 -7.19 -6.00
CA GLY A 368 -10.88 -7.73 -6.48
C GLY A 368 -10.27 -6.90 -7.60
N LEU A 369 -8.96 -6.63 -7.45
CA LEU A 369 -8.22 -5.74 -8.36
C LEU A 369 -8.25 -6.22 -9.81
N ILE A 370 -8.15 -7.53 -10.05
CA ILE A 370 -8.12 -8.08 -11.42
C ILE A 370 -9.47 -7.85 -12.11
N ALA A 371 -10.58 -8.18 -11.43
CA ALA A 371 -11.92 -7.95 -11.98
C ALA A 371 -12.18 -6.47 -12.25
N THR A 372 -11.76 -5.60 -11.33
CA THR A 372 -11.89 -4.14 -11.48
C THR A 372 -11.07 -3.63 -12.66
N LEU A 373 -9.80 -4.02 -12.79
CA LEU A 373 -8.94 -3.54 -13.87
C LEU A 373 -9.39 -4.10 -15.23
N PHE A 374 -9.70 -5.40 -15.31
CA PHE A 374 -10.16 -5.99 -16.56
C PHE A 374 -11.51 -5.39 -17.00
N GLY A 375 -12.45 -5.21 -16.06
CA GLY A 375 -13.71 -4.56 -16.36
C GLY A 375 -13.59 -3.10 -16.76
N ALA A 376 -12.67 -2.35 -16.14
CA ALA A 376 -12.51 -0.93 -16.38
C ALA A 376 -11.62 -0.59 -17.59
N ILE A 377 -10.45 -1.22 -17.72
CA ILE A 377 -9.43 -0.90 -18.73
C ILE A 377 -9.05 -2.10 -19.60
N GLY A 378 -9.75 -3.20 -19.48
CA GLY A 378 -9.60 -4.37 -20.32
C GLY A 378 -8.21 -5.02 -20.28
N LEU A 379 -7.96 -5.85 -21.29
CA LEU A 379 -6.69 -6.55 -21.46
C LEU A 379 -5.50 -5.59 -21.70
N PRO A 380 -5.63 -4.53 -22.54
CA PRO A 380 -4.52 -3.61 -22.76
C PRO A 380 -4.05 -2.93 -21.47
N GLY A 381 -4.98 -2.42 -20.66
CA GLY A 381 -4.65 -1.78 -19.40
C GLY A 381 -4.09 -2.77 -18.37
N LEU A 382 -4.62 -3.99 -18.33
CA LEU A 382 -4.13 -5.06 -17.45
C LEU A 382 -2.69 -5.46 -17.79
N ILE A 383 -2.35 -5.60 -19.08
CA ILE A 383 -0.98 -5.90 -19.54
C ILE A 383 -0.02 -4.77 -19.11
N LEU A 384 -0.40 -3.52 -19.31
CA LEU A 384 0.42 -2.37 -18.90
C LEU A 384 0.61 -2.32 -17.37
N PHE A 385 -0.44 -2.63 -16.61
CA PHE A 385 -0.35 -2.73 -15.15
C PHE A 385 0.58 -3.85 -14.71
N ILE A 386 0.45 -5.05 -15.31
CA ILE A 386 1.36 -6.18 -15.02
C ILE A 386 2.80 -5.81 -15.38
N ALA A 387 3.03 -5.13 -16.51
CA ALA A 387 4.36 -4.64 -16.87
C ALA A 387 4.94 -3.68 -15.81
N PHE A 388 4.13 -2.75 -15.30
CA PHE A 388 4.54 -1.86 -14.20
C PHE A 388 4.88 -2.65 -12.93
N VAL A 389 4.03 -3.61 -12.54
CA VAL A 389 4.27 -4.47 -11.37
C VAL A 389 5.55 -5.28 -11.55
N ALA A 390 5.75 -5.90 -12.71
CA ALA A 390 6.96 -6.67 -13.01
C ALA A 390 8.22 -5.81 -12.94
N MET A 391 8.16 -4.58 -13.45
CA MET A 391 9.28 -3.63 -13.35
C MET A 391 9.60 -3.25 -11.90
N ALA A 392 8.60 -3.05 -11.04
CA ALA A 392 8.81 -2.76 -9.63
C ALA A 392 9.32 -3.98 -8.85
N ALA A 393 8.81 -5.17 -9.17
CA ALA A 393 9.21 -6.43 -8.56
C ALA A 393 10.61 -6.92 -9.00
N ARG A 394 11.16 -6.40 -10.11
CA ARG A 394 12.47 -6.83 -10.64
C ARG A 394 13.60 -6.78 -9.61
N ILE A 395 13.53 -5.88 -8.62
CA ILE A 395 14.51 -5.78 -7.54
C ILE A 395 14.63 -7.08 -6.73
N LEU A 396 13.58 -7.90 -6.69
CA LEU A 396 13.57 -9.19 -5.98
C LEU A 396 14.51 -10.23 -6.62
N LEU A 397 14.86 -10.04 -7.90
CA LEU A 397 15.81 -10.86 -8.62
C LEU A 397 17.27 -10.42 -8.39
N VAL A 398 17.46 -9.25 -7.76
CA VAL A 398 18.78 -8.67 -7.51
C VAL A 398 19.23 -8.99 -6.09
N ARG A 399 20.44 -9.53 -5.95
CA ARG A 399 21.02 -9.81 -4.63
C ARG A 399 21.41 -8.52 -3.92
N PRO A 400 20.83 -8.21 -2.73
CA PRO A 400 21.25 -7.06 -1.94
C PRO A 400 22.73 -7.21 -1.50
N ARG A 401 23.55 -6.23 -1.84
CA ARG A 401 24.97 -6.16 -1.46
C ARG A 401 25.22 -5.10 -0.41
N THR A 402 24.43 -4.05 -0.42
CA THR A 402 24.53 -2.91 0.49
C THR A 402 23.28 -2.83 1.37
N ARG A 403 23.36 -2.05 2.46
CA ARG A 403 22.18 -1.72 3.29
C ARG A 403 21.07 -1.06 2.44
N GLN A 404 21.45 -0.27 1.48
CA GLN A 404 20.55 0.42 0.58
C GLN A 404 19.83 -0.55 -0.37
N ASP A 405 20.57 -1.53 -0.96
CA ASP A 405 19.95 -2.57 -1.76
C ASP A 405 18.97 -3.40 -0.93
N ALA A 406 19.30 -3.65 0.36
CA ALA A 406 18.40 -4.35 1.26
C ALA A 406 17.12 -3.58 1.54
N ILE A 407 17.15 -2.25 1.65
CA ILE A 407 15.97 -1.40 1.79
C ILE A 407 15.14 -1.42 0.51
N ARG A 408 15.77 -1.30 -0.66
CA ARG A 408 15.08 -1.40 -1.96
C ARG A 408 14.44 -2.77 -2.15
N PHE A 409 15.15 -3.83 -1.80
CA PHE A 409 14.64 -5.21 -1.81
C PHE A 409 13.44 -5.35 -0.87
N ALA A 410 13.52 -4.81 0.35
CA ALA A 410 12.42 -4.83 1.31
C ALA A 410 11.19 -4.08 0.78
N ALA A 411 11.39 -2.96 0.11
CA ALA A 411 10.30 -2.21 -0.53
C ALA A 411 9.68 -3.00 -1.70
N GLY A 412 10.49 -3.68 -2.51
CA GLY A 412 9.98 -4.57 -3.57
C GLY A 412 9.16 -5.73 -3.00
N PHE A 413 9.63 -6.33 -1.89
CA PHE A 413 8.92 -7.39 -1.19
C PHE A 413 7.57 -6.90 -0.65
N ALA A 414 7.57 -5.71 0.00
CA ALA A 414 6.36 -5.06 0.49
C ALA A 414 5.39 -4.70 -0.63
N PHE A 415 5.89 -4.19 -1.75
CA PHE A 415 5.08 -3.87 -2.92
C PHE A 415 4.32 -5.09 -3.45
N VAL A 416 5.02 -6.20 -3.69
CA VAL A 416 4.38 -7.42 -4.23
C VAL A 416 3.43 -8.04 -3.21
N SER A 417 3.81 -8.06 -1.92
CA SER A 417 2.94 -8.62 -0.87
C SER A 417 1.67 -7.80 -0.66
N ALA A 418 1.74 -6.47 -0.77
CA ALA A 418 0.57 -5.59 -0.70
C ALA A 418 -0.41 -5.80 -1.87
N MET A 419 0.04 -6.34 -3.01
CA MET A 419 -0.85 -6.69 -4.12
C MET A 419 -1.79 -7.86 -3.77
N GLY A 420 -1.39 -8.79 -2.89
CA GLY A 420 -2.20 -9.96 -2.54
C GLY A 420 -3.59 -9.62 -2.02
N PRO A 421 -3.73 -8.86 -0.92
CA PRO A 421 -5.02 -8.40 -0.44
C PRO A 421 -5.81 -7.58 -1.47
N LEU A 422 -5.13 -6.77 -2.30
CA LEU A 422 -5.78 -5.99 -3.36
C LEU A 422 -6.38 -6.88 -4.44
N VAL A 423 -5.71 -7.98 -4.81
CA VAL A 423 -6.26 -8.95 -5.76
C VAL A 423 -7.56 -9.57 -5.24
N VAL A 424 -7.66 -9.81 -3.93
CA VAL A 424 -8.84 -10.45 -3.31
C VAL A 424 -9.98 -9.46 -3.04
N SER A 425 -9.66 -8.24 -2.57
CA SER A 425 -10.67 -7.30 -2.07
C SER A 425 -10.49 -5.85 -2.54
N GLY A 426 -9.46 -5.57 -3.34
CA GLY A 426 -9.22 -4.21 -3.83
C GLY A 426 -10.24 -3.80 -4.89
N VAL A 427 -10.72 -2.57 -4.78
CA VAL A 427 -11.71 -1.99 -5.70
C VAL A 427 -11.12 -0.99 -6.70
N GLY A 428 -9.80 -0.76 -6.65
CA GLY A 428 -9.11 0.17 -7.55
C GLY A 428 -7.68 0.49 -7.11
N LEU A 429 -7.03 1.35 -7.89
CA LEU A 429 -5.70 1.89 -7.60
C LEU A 429 -5.85 3.28 -6.99
N ASP A 430 -5.94 3.34 -5.67
CA ASP A 430 -6.15 4.59 -4.96
C ASP A 430 -4.87 5.41 -4.79
N LEU A 431 -5.04 6.74 -4.70
CA LEU A 431 -4.00 7.69 -4.33
C LEU A 431 -3.39 7.37 -2.95
N THR A 432 -4.20 6.90 -2.02
CA THR A 432 -3.84 6.61 -0.63
C THR A 432 -3.09 5.30 -0.45
N ASN A 433 -2.78 4.59 -1.52
CA ASN A 433 -2.19 3.27 -1.43
C ASN A 433 -0.66 3.34 -1.26
N MET A 434 -0.16 2.64 -0.23
CA MET A 434 1.29 2.53 0.05
C MET A 434 2.10 1.90 -1.08
N ILE A 435 1.46 1.27 -2.06
CA ILE A 435 2.14 0.68 -3.22
C ILE A 435 3.01 1.71 -3.96
N TRP A 436 2.57 2.98 -4.04
CA TRP A 436 3.33 4.04 -4.69
C TRP A 436 4.66 4.33 -3.98
N VAL A 437 4.66 4.31 -2.65
CA VAL A 437 5.86 4.51 -1.82
C VAL A 437 6.80 3.32 -1.97
N TYR A 438 6.28 2.10 -1.84
CA TYR A 438 7.09 0.89 -1.99
C TYR A 438 7.69 0.77 -3.39
N ALA A 439 6.91 1.01 -4.43
CA ALA A 439 7.40 1.01 -5.80
C ALA A 439 8.48 2.09 -6.01
N ALA A 440 8.29 3.30 -5.49
CA ALA A 440 9.27 4.38 -5.61
C ALA A 440 10.61 4.03 -4.96
N ILE A 441 10.61 3.45 -3.76
CA ILE A 441 11.83 3.00 -3.07
C ILE A 441 12.49 1.86 -3.85
N ALA A 442 11.71 0.84 -4.26
CA ALA A 442 12.22 -0.34 -4.96
C ALA A 442 12.90 0.02 -6.30
N ARG A 443 12.30 0.97 -7.05
CA ARG A 443 12.72 1.36 -8.40
C ARG A 443 13.84 2.41 -8.44
N THR A 444 14.16 3.06 -7.30
CA THR A 444 15.12 4.17 -7.33
C THR A 444 16.48 3.73 -6.83
N GLU A 445 17.48 3.78 -7.70
CA GLU A 445 18.89 3.66 -7.33
C GLU A 445 19.37 5.03 -6.85
N TRP A 446 19.70 5.09 -5.59
CA TRP A 446 20.26 6.30 -4.99
C TRP A 446 21.70 6.01 -4.59
N SER A 447 22.63 6.82 -5.07
CA SER A 447 24.00 6.86 -4.58
C SER A 447 24.14 8.08 -3.69
N PRO A 448 24.66 7.97 -2.46
CA PRO A 448 24.99 9.15 -1.70
C PRO A 448 25.96 9.96 -2.55
N VAL A 449 25.50 11.09 -3.09
CA VAL A 449 26.42 12.08 -3.66
C VAL A 449 27.35 12.42 -2.53
N ALA A 450 28.64 12.16 -2.72
CA ALA A 450 29.65 12.60 -1.75
C ALA A 450 29.43 14.09 -1.52
N THR A 451 28.81 14.43 -0.40
CA THR A 451 28.63 15.81 0.07
C THR A 451 29.98 16.47 0.42
N SER A 452 31.07 15.89 -0.02
CA SER A 452 32.43 16.38 0.09
C SER A 452 32.88 17.28 -1.09
N ALA A 453 32.01 17.59 -2.04
CA ALA A 453 32.34 18.56 -3.08
C ALA A 453 32.24 20.03 -2.61
N GLY A 454 32.12 20.29 -1.30
CA GLY A 454 32.04 21.62 -0.71
C GLY A 454 33.21 22.02 0.17
N ALA A 455 34.13 21.13 0.49
CA ALA A 455 35.40 21.45 1.13
C ALA A 455 36.53 21.15 0.14
N ALA A 456 36.67 22.03 -0.86
CA ALA A 456 37.95 22.14 -1.52
C ALA A 456 38.97 22.45 -0.41
N ALA A 457 39.81 21.47 -0.07
CA ALA A 457 40.92 21.72 0.83
C ALA A 457 41.68 22.94 0.29
N PRO A 458 42.02 23.93 1.12
CA PRO A 458 42.78 25.04 0.66
C PRO A 458 44.04 24.50 -0.04
N PRO A 459 44.47 25.13 -1.16
CA PRO A 459 45.64 24.67 -1.88
C PRO A 459 46.80 24.53 -0.86
N ARG A 460 47.39 23.35 -0.79
CA ARG A 460 48.55 23.10 0.06
C ARG A 460 49.57 24.16 -0.34
N ALA A 461 50.01 24.95 0.65
CA ALA A 461 51.13 25.86 0.47
C ALA A 461 52.32 25.11 -0.14
N PRO A 462 53.01 25.69 -1.13
CA PRO A 462 54.16 25.04 -1.76
C PRO A 462 55.19 24.63 -0.65
N ARG A 463 55.61 23.39 -0.68
CA ARG A 463 56.69 22.95 0.21
C ARG A 463 57.91 23.87 -0.01
N PRO A 464 58.54 24.39 1.06
CA PRO A 464 59.78 25.12 0.90
C PRO A 464 60.79 24.19 0.23
N GLU A 465 61.44 24.73 -0.81
CA GLU A 465 62.56 24.05 -1.47
C GLU A 465 63.63 23.68 -0.43
N PRO A 466 64.24 22.48 -0.53
CA PRO A 466 65.35 22.13 0.34
C PRO A 466 66.50 23.11 0.05
N ALA A 467 67.06 23.68 1.12
CA ALA A 467 68.22 24.52 1.04
C ALA A 467 69.39 23.79 0.35
N PRO A 468 70.16 24.48 -0.54
CA PRO A 468 71.29 23.84 -1.19
C PRO A 468 72.32 23.40 -0.13
N ALA A 469 72.71 22.13 -0.22
CA ALA A 469 73.80 21.62 0.60
C ALA A 469 75.09 22.41 0.27
N GLY A 470 75.50 23.20 1.25
CA GLY A 470 76.71 24.00 1.17
C GLY A 470 77.95 23.15 1.02
N ALA A 471 78.89 23.68 0.22
CA ALA A 471 80.23 23.16 -0.01
C ALA A 471 81.11 23.19 1.22
#